data_b9a88e6b65704926c1f85a14497d3299
#
_entry.id   b9a88e6b65704926c1f85a14497d3299
#
_cell.length_a   1.000
_cell.length_b   1.000
_cell.length_c   1.000
_cell.angle_alpha   90.00
_cell.angle_beta   90.00
_cell.angle_gamma   90.00
#
_symmetry.space_group_name_H-M   'P 1'
#
loop_
_entity.id
_entity.type
_entity.pdbx_description
1 polymer ?
#
loop_
_entity_poly.entity_id
_entity_poly.type
_entity_poly.pdbx_seq_one_letter_code
_entity_poly.pdbx_strand_id
1 'polypeptide(L)'
;MHPILVSYLKNTHAKTHDKYTIELVEIFTVKRWQEEQSYQKHIGNKMLLWHGSRLTNFVGILSEGLKIAPYEAPSTGYMFGKGIYFADISSKSANYCLPKHNCSGLMLLCEVSLG
;
A
#
# COMPACT_ATOMS: atom_id res chain seq x y z
N MET A 1 11.25 -15.53 -6.82
CA MET A 1 10.68 -14.23 -6.35
C MET A 1 11.16 -13.12 -7.28
N HIS A 2 10.33 -12.13 -7.55
CA HIS A 2 10.59 -11.12 -8.57
C HIS A 2 11.73 -10.17 -8.16
N PRO A 3 12.90 -10.18 -8.84
CA PRO A 3 14.06 -9.42 -8.36
C PRO A 3 13.88 -7.89 -8.39
N ILE A 4 13.12 -7.38 -9.34
CA ILE A 4 12.83 -5.94 -9.44
C ILE A 4 12.03 -5.47 -8.24
N LEU A 5 11.03 -6.23 -7.80
CA LEU A 5 10.22 -5.90 -6.64
C LEU A 5 11.00 -6.02 -5.34
N VAL A 6 11.89 -7.02 -5.23
CA VAL A 6 12.79 -7.15 -4.08
C VAL A 6 13.70 -5.93 -3.98
N SER A 7 14.30 -5.51 -5.11
CA SER A 7 15.14 -4.31 -5.15
C SER A 7 14.36 -3.05 -4.80
N TYR A 8 13.16 -2.89 -5.33
CA TYR A 8 12.32 -1.74 -5.03
C TYR A 8 11.98 -1.67 -3.54
N LEU A 9 11.61 -2.79 -2.95
CA LEU A 9 11.32 -2.87 -1.52
C LEU A 9 12.52 -2.42 -0.68
N LYS A 10 13.72 -2.93 -0.97
CA LYS A 10 14.94 -2.59 -0.23
C LYS A 10 15.41 -1.17 -0.47
N ASN A 11 15.40 -0.72 -1.73
CA ASN A 11 15.92 0.59 -2.11
C ASN A 11 15.05 1.74 -1.61
N THR A 12 13.77 1.49 -1.34
CA THR A 12 12.85 2.50 -0.82
C THR A 12 12.65 2.42 0.68
N HIS A 13 13.45 1.63 1.38
CA HIS A 13 13.47 1.61 2.84
C HIS A 13 14.21 2.86 3.34
N ALA A 14 13.53 3.72 4.09
CA ALA A 14 14.10 4.97 4.58
C ALA A 14 15.20 4.71 5.62
N LYS A 15 16.29 5.46 5.54
CA LYS A 15 17.42 5.36 6.49
C LYS A 15 17.01 5.67 7.92
N THR A 16 16.00 6.49 8.13
CA THR A 16 15.44 6.83 9.43
C THR A 16 14.63 5.69 10.05
N HIS A 17 14.26 4.68 9.27
CA HIS A 17 13.54 3.49 9.74
C HIS A 17 14.50 2.32 9.93
N ASP A 18 15.53 2.51 10.75
CA ASP A 18 16.64 1.57 10.93
C ASP A 18 16.39 0.50 12.01
N LYS A 19 15.27 0.61 12.75
CA LYS A 19 14.95 -0.32 13.86
C LYS A 19 14.46 -1.69 13.37
N TYR A 20 14.21 -1.86 12.09
CA TYR A 20 13.71 -3.10 11.52
C TYR A 20 14.16 -3.24 10.06
N THR A 21 14.12 -4.47 9.59
CA THR A 21 14.31 -4.80 8.18
C THR A 21 13.03 -5.42 7.63
N ILE A 22 12.81 -5.23 6.34
CA ILE A 22 11.67 -5.81 5.63
C ILE A 22 12.20 -6.92 4.74
N GLU A 23 11.69 -8.13 4.93
CA GLU A 23 12.01 -9.29 4.10
C GLU A 23 10.77 -9.69 3.30
N LEU A 24 10.95 -9.87 2.00
CA LEU A 24 9.87 -10.31 1.13
C LEU A 24 9.74 -11.84 1.22
N VAL A 25 8.60 -12.31 1.71
CA VAL A 25 8.32 -13.73 1.87
C VAL A 25 7.59 -14.28 0.65
N GLU A 26 6.58 -13.57 0.17
CA GLU A 26 5.77 -14.00 -0.97
C GLU A 26 5.14 -12.83 -1.70
N ILE A 27 4.85 -13.00 -3.00
CA ILE A 27 4.20 -12.02 -3.86
C ILE A 27 2.96 -12.65 -4.49
N PHE A 28 1.85 -11.93 -4.43
CA PHE A 28 0.61 -12.31 -5.08
C PHE A 28 0.19 -11.21 -6.05
N THR A 29 -0.31 -11.61 -7.21
CA THR A 29 -0.97 -10.68 -8.13
C THR A 29 -2.44 -10.62 -7.79
N VAL A 30 -2.98 -9.40 -7.66
CA VAL A 30 -4.38 -9.18 -7.35
C VAL A 30 -5.06 -8.52 -8.53
N LYS A 31 -6.15 -9.12 -9.00
CA LYS A 31 -7.03 -8.55 -10.03
C LYS A 31 -8.46 -8.55 -9.52
N ARG A 32 -9.08 -7.37 -9.56
CA ARG A 32 -10.48 -7.21 -9.23
C ARG A 32 -11.21 -6.67 -10.46
N TRP A 33 -12.21 -7.41 -10.91
CA TRP A 33 -12.96 -7.08 -12.13
C TRP A 33 -13.56 -5.68 -12.10
N GLN A 34 -14.25 -5.32 -11.01
CA GLN A 34 -14.88 -4.02 -10.88
C GLN A 34 -13.85 -2.88 -10.88
N GLU A 35 -12.73 -3.08 -10.23
CA GLU A 35 -11.66 -2.09 -10.17
C GLU A 35 -10.98 -1.90 -11.52
N GLU A 36 -10.75 -2.99 -12.26
CA GLU A 36 -10.17 -2.93 -13.59
C GLU A 36 -11.06 -2.14 -14.55
N GLN A 37 -12.38 -2.27 -14.45
CA GLN A 37 -13.32 -1.52 -15.27
C GLN A 37 -13.39 -0.03 -14.90
N SER A 38 -13.30 0.30 -13.62
CA SER A 38 -13.38 1.67 -13.14
C SER A 38 -12.04 2.41 -13.17
N TYR A 39 -10.93 1.70 -13.38
CA TYR A 39 -9.61 2.30 -13.42
C TYR A 39 -9.46 3.26 -14.60
N GLN A 40 -9.08 4.50 -14.29
CA GLN A 40 -8.99 5.59 -15.27
C GLN A 40 -7.68 5.51 -16.06
N LYS A 41 -7.58 4.57 -17.00
CA LYS A 41 -6.36 4.32 -17.78
C LYS A 41 -5.90 5.51 -18.62
N HIS A 42 -6.85 6.39 -18.98
CA HIS A 42 -6.55 7.59 -19.78
C HIS A 42 -5.91 8.71 -18.97
N ILE A 43 -5.98 8.66 -17.65
CA ILE A 43 -5.29 9.61 -16.79
C ILE A 43 -3.81 9.23 -16.80
N GLY A 44 -2.96 10.18 -17.17
CA GLY A 44 -1.52 9.96 -17.28
C GLY A 44 -0.82 9.99 -15.92
N ASN A 45 0.51 9.98 -15.97
CA ASN A 45 1.38 10.06 -14.80
C ASN A 45 1.13 8.92 -13.81
N LYS A 46 1.38 7.71 -14.28
CA LYS A 46 1.21 6.49 -13.48
C LYS A 46 2.49 6.19 -12.70
N MET A 47 2.33 5.81 -11.44
CA MET A 47 3.42 5.38 -10.59
C MET A 47 3.06 4.11 -9.83
N LEU A 48 4.08 3.27 -9.54
CA LEU A 48 3.95 2.17 -8.61
C LEU A 48 4.25 2.69 -7.21
N LEU A 49 3.24 2.64 -6.35
CA LEU A 49 3.33 3.17 -4.99
C LEU A 49 2.90 2.12 -3.98
N TRP A 50 3.49 2.20 -2.79
CA TRP A 50 3.20 1.30 -1.69
C TRP A 50 1.96 1.77 -0.91
N HIS A 51 1.16 0.80 -0.47
CA HIS A 51 0.06 1.04 0.45
C HIS A 51 0.10 0.02 1.57
N GLY A 52 0.19 0.49 2.79
CA GLY A 52 0.17 -0.34 3.99
C GLY A 52 -1.13 -0.16 4.77
N SER A 53 -1.62 -1.24 5.33
CA SER A 53 -2.78 -1.25 6.21
C SER A 53 -2.69 -2.41 7.17
N ARG A 54 -3.47 -2.37 8.24
CA ARG A 54 -3.53 -3.48 9.18
C ARG A 54 -4.11 -4.72 8.50
N LEU A 55 -3.65 -5.88 8.93
CA LEU A 55 -4.09 -7.16 8.37
C LEU A 55 -5.62 -7.30 8.39
N THR A 56 -6.26 -6.84 9.46
CA THR A 56 -7.72 -6.89 9.60
C THR A 56 -8.48 -6.12 8.52
N ASN A 57 -7.85 -5.15 7.87
CA ASN A 57 -8.47 -4.37 6.80
C ASN A 57 -8.37 -5.05 5.44
N PHE A 58 -7.49 -6.05 5.29
CA PHE A 58 -7.22 -6.64 3.97
C PHE A 58 -8.38 -7.47 3.42
N VAL A 59 -9.23 -8.04 4.26
CA VAL A 59 -10.44 -8.72 3.78
C VAL A 59 -11.32 -7.73 3.01
N GLY A 60 -11.57 -6.56 3.56
CA GLY A 60 -12.31 -5.49 2.89
C GLY A 60 -11.60 -4.96 1.65
N ILE A 61 -10.29 -4.74 1.73
CA ILE A 61 -9.49 -4.23 0.60
C ILE A 61 -9.53 -5.22 -0.58
N LEU A 62 -9.35 -6.50 -0.33
CA LEU A 62 -9.37 -7.51 -1.39
C LEU A 62 -10.77 -7.73 -1.94
N SER A 63 -11.82 -7.56 -1.12
CA SER A 63 -13.22 -7.71 -1.56
C SER A 63 -13.74 -6.51 -2.32
N GLU A 64 -13.46 -5.30 -1.85
CA GLU A 64 -14.09 -4.07 -2.33
C GLU A 64 -13.11 -3.04 -2.89
N GLY A 65 -11.81 -3.27 -2.75
CA GLY A 65 -10.76 -2.34 -3.15
C GLY A 65 -10.46 -1.30 -2.08
N LEU A 66 -9.53 -0.42 -2.40
CA LEU A 66 -9.19 0.71 -1.54
C LEU A 66 -10.28 1.76 -1.63
N LYS A 67 -10.73 2.24 -0.48
CA LYS A 67 -11.81 3.22 -0.38
C LYS A 67 -11.41 4.39 0.50
N ILE A 68 -11.89 5.57 0.13
CA ILE A 68 -11.82 6.75 0.98
C ILE A 68 -12.81 6.55 2.13
N ALA A 69 -12.40 6.86 3.36
CA ALA A 69 -13.28 6.75 4.52
C ALA A 69 -14.55 7.58 4.35
N PRO A 70 -15.72 7.10 4.82
CA PRO A 70 -16.96 7.86 4.74
C PRO A 70 -16.84 9.22 5.45
N TYR A 71 -17.65 10.18 5.02
CA TYR A 71 -17.65 11.53 5.59
C TYR A 71 -17.86 11.52 7.12
N GLU A 72 -18.71 10.63 7.59
CA GLU A 72 -19.05 10.50 9.02
C GLU A 72 -17.95 9.86 9.86
N ALA A 73 -16.99 9.18 9.22
CA ALA A 73 -15.89 8.55 9.96
C ALA A 73 -14.96 9.60 10.55
N PRO A 74 -14.36 9.34 11.74
CA PRO A 74 -13.39 10.27 12.32
C PRO A 74 -12.24 10.55 11.37
N SER A 75 -11.80 11.80 11.30
CA SER A 75 -10.65 12.19 10.46
C SER A 75 -9.32 12.15 11.21
N THR A 76 -9.30 11.63 12.42
CA THR A 76 -8.10 11.48 13.24
C THR A 76 -7.08 10.59 12.54
N GLY A 77 -5.84 11.04 12.50
CA GLY A 77 -4.76 10.27 11.83
C GLY A 77 -4.57 10.57 10.35
N TYR A 78 -5.41 11.40 9.75
CA TYR A 78 -5.24 11.87 8.38
C TYR A 78 -4.52 13.21 8.34
N MET A 79 -3.26 13.20 7.92
CA MET A 79 -2.45 14.43 7.88
C MET A 79 -3.02 15.47 6.91
N PHE A 80 -3.52 15.03 5.77
CA PHE A 80 -4.04 15.89 4.70
C PHE A 80 -5.54 15.67 4.44
N GLY A 81 -6.29 15.22 5.45
CA GLY A 81 -7.70 14.90 5.30
C GLY A 81 -7.93 13.46 4.85
N LYS A 82 -9.19 13.13 4.60
CA LYS A 82 -9.58 11.79 4.18
C LYS A 82 -9.18 11.52 2.75
N GLY A 83 -8.55 10.38 2.52
CA GLY A 83 -8.11 9.94 1.21
C GLY A 83 -7.47 8.56 1.30
N ILE A 84 -7.04 8.05 0.17
CA ILE A 84 -6.24 6.83 0.11
C ILE A 84 -4.78 7.27 0.04
N TYR A 85 -3.97 6.83 1.00
CA TYR A 85 -2.58 7.26 1.12
C TYR A 85 -1.64 6.23 0.54
N PHE A 86 -0.72 6.71 -0.27
CA PHE A 86 0.34 5.91 -0.87
C PHE A 86 1.70 6.51 -0.53
N ALA A 87 2.74 5.71 -0.63
CA ALA A 87 4.11 6.16 -0.46
C ALA A 87 5.04 5.54 -1.50
N ASP A 88 6.02 6.31 -1.92
CA ASP A 88 7.14 5.83 -2.73
C ASP A 88 8.22 5.16 -1.86
N ILE A 89 8.14 5.32 -0.56
CA ILE A 89 9.05 4.74 0.44
C ILE A 89 8.37 3.54 1.10
N SER A 90 8.93 2.33 0.90
CA SER A 90 8.34 1.09 1.40
C SER A 90 8.19 1.07 2.93
N SER A 91 9.19 1.55 3.65
CA SER A 91 9.15 1.56 5.11
C SER A 91 8.09 2.52 5.68
N LYS A 92 7.76 3.58 4.96
CA LYS A 92 6.67 4.47 5.36
C LYS A 92 5.32 3.75 5.31
N SER A 93 5.06 3.02 4.22
CA SER A 93 3.84 2.20 4.11
C SER A 93 3.85 1.03 5.09
N ALA A 94 5.00 0.42 5.33
CA ALA A 94 5.13 -0.69 6.27
C ALA A 94 4.74 -0.30 7.70
N ASN A 95 4.94 0.95 8.10
CA ASN A 95 4.53 1.44 9.41
C ASN A 95 3.02 1.33 9.63
N TYR A 96 2.22 1.41 8.56
CA TYR A 96 0.77 1.27 8.66
C TYR A 96 0.31 -0.19 8.71
N CYS A 97 1.17 -1.13 8.38
CA CYS A 97 0.86 -2.56 8.49
C CYS A 97 0.85 -3.02 9.95
N LEU A 98 1.61 -2.36 10.81
CA LEU A 98 1.72 -2.61 12.24
C LEU A 98 1.87 -4.11 12.60
N PRO A 99 2.76 -4.87 11.91
CA PRO A 99 3.00 -6.24 12.31
C PRO A 99 3.77 -6.24 13.62
N LYS A 100 3.59 -7.30 14.41
CA LYS A 100 4.44 -7.53 15.58
C LYS A 100 5.85 -7.89 15.12
N HIS A 101 6.84 -7.66 15.98
CA HIS A 101 8.22 -8.07 15.71
C HIS A 101 8.29 -9.57 15.34
N ASN A 102 9.03 -9.89 14.29
CA ASN A 102 9.14 -11.24 13.72
C ASN A 102 7.82 -11.83 13.20
N CYS A 103 6.84 -10.99 12.91
CA CYS A 103 5.57 -11.40 12.29
C CYS A 103 5.47 -10.87 10.87
N SER A 104 4.68 -11.56 10.05
CA SER A 104 4.41 -11.14 8.68
C SER A 104 3.28 -10.11 8.65
N GLY A 105 3.38 -9.20 7.70
CA GLY A 105 2.33 -8.26 7.36
C GLY A 105 2.00 -8.36 5.88
N LEU A 106 0.99 -7.62 5.45
CA LEU A 106 0.62 -7.48 4.06
C LEU A 106 0.79 -6.04 3.62
N MET A 107 1.28 -5.86 2.41
CA MET A 107 1.45 -4.53 1.82
C MET A 107 1.13 -4.60 0.33
N LEU A 108 0.45 -3.60 -0.17
CA LEU A 108 0.11 -3.50 -1.59
C LEU A 108 1.16 -2.69 -2.33
N LEU A 109 1.45 -3.13 -3.56
CA LEU A 109 2.12 -2.30 -4.55
C LEU A 109 1.12 -2.02 -5.65
N CYS A 110 0.75 -0.76 -5.80
CA CYS A 110 -0.35 -0.33 -6.66
C CYS A 110 0.14 0.54 -7.81
N GLU A 111 -0.42 0.32 -8.99
CA GLU A 111 -0.31 1.28 -10.07
C GLU A 111 -1.34 2.39 -9.83
N VAL A 112 -0.85 3.60 -9.63
CA VAL A 112 -1.67 4.77 -9.28
C VAL A 112 -1.58 5.80 -10.40
N SER A 113 -2.73 6.25 -10.88
CA SER A 113 -2.82 7.35 -11.85
C SER A 113 -2.90 8.67 -11.08
N LEU A 114 -1.88 9.49 -11.22
CA LEU A 114 -1.76 10.75 -10.46
C LEU A 114 -2.38 11.95 -11.18
N GLY A 115 -2.57 11.84 -12.45
CA GLY A 115 -3.08 12.97 -13.25
C GLY A 115 -2.03 13.96 -13.72
#